data_1e32e8eac38161f8d8fe63f9d7b5dd61
#
_entry.id   1e32e8eac38161f8d8fe63f9d7b5dd61
#
_cell.length_a   1.000
_cell.length_b   1.000
_cell.length_c   1.000
_cell.angle_alpha   90.00
_cell.angle_beta   90.00
_cell.angle_gamma   90.00
#
_symmetry.space_group_name_H-M   'P 1'
#
loop_
_entity.id
_entity.type
_entity.pdbx_description
1 polymer ?
#
loop_
_entity_poly.entity_id
_entity_poly.type
_entity_poly.pdbx_seq_one_letter_code
_entity_poly.pdbx_strand_id
1 'polypeptide(L)'
;MEAERIIRNNEYDMKAYEHINSHNKKLMYQREFVQVPNRMLVKRMIYPEGNMITNHEHHCAHGDFVLKGTMHTNVGDFGQGDFVWFKEGYKMYHGATDEAVDVLYMTNKPLDMVYYDEPYSHESDDSNSAICLPKNSYDMKDFPHTNSKTKKTLYQKFFVEDEETGATIKRIIYPAGCMIPWHTHTCNHGLYVLKGKLVTNVGDFGPGDFVWFKAGTQMYHGAEEEDVDVSFMSDSPVDINYL
;
A
#
# COMPACT_ATOMS: atom_id res chain seq x y z
N MET A 1 -13.50 19.76 -9.64
CA MET A 1 -13.09 18.47 -9.05
C MET A 1 -11.75 18.71 -8.42
N GLU A 2 -11.59 18.33 -7.15
CA GLU A 2 -10.31 18.46 -6.46
C GLU A 2 -9.25 17.64 -7.20
N ALA A 3 -8.06 18.21 -7.35
CA ALA A 3 -6.94 17.55 -8.04
C ALA A 3 -6.25 16.50 -7.14
N GLU A 4 -6.47 16.59 -5.83
CA GLU A 4 -5.90 15.72 -4.80
C GLU A 4 -6.95 15.26 -3.80
N ARG A 5 -6.63 14.18 -3.07
CA ARG A 5 -7.37 13.72 -1.89
C ARG A 5 -6.40 13.59 -0.72
N ILE A 6 -6.72 14.22 0.39
CA ILE A 6 -5.90 14.28 1.60
C ILE A 6 -6.62 13.55 2.73
N ILE A 7 -5.91 12.67 3.42
CA ILE A 7 -6.39 11.98 4.62
C ILE A 7 -5.35 12.13 5.72
N ARG A 8 -5.74 12.80 6.79
CA ARG A 8 -4.90 13.01 7.97
C ARG A 8 -5.19 11.93 9.00
N ASN A 9 -4.14 11.29 9.51
CA ASN A 9 -4.27 10.21 10.49
C ASN A 9 -4.93 10.66 11.81
N ASN A 10 -4.72 11.92 12.20
CA ASN A 10 -5.28 12.51 13.41
C ASN A 10 -6.71 13.04 13.26
N GLU A 11 -7.29 13.00 12.06
CA GLU A 11 -8.65 13.50 11.78
C GLU A 11 -9.71 12.40 11.81
N TYR A 12 -9.33 11.14 12.11
CA TYR A 12 -10.27 10.02 12.18
C TYR A 12 -9.83 8.95 13.18
N ASP A 13 -10.83 8.25 13.73
CA ASP A 13 -10.65 7.00 14.46
C ASP A 13 -11.11 5.83 13.58
N MET A 14 -10.27 4.83 13.39
CA MET A 14 -10.62 3.62 12.63
C MET A 14 -11.86 2.91 13.19
N LYS A 15 -12.12 3.03 14.49
CA LYS A 15 -13.32 2.46 15.12
C LYS A 15 -14.65 3.04 14.59
N ALA A 16 -14.60 4.22 13.96
CA ALA A 16 -15.78 4.79 13.30
C ALA A 16 -16.12 4.12 11.95
N TYR A 17 -15.26 3.24 11.45
CA TYR A 17 -15.39 2.57 10.14
C TYR A 17 -15.61 1.06 10.31
N GLU A 18 -16.60 0.71 11.14
CA GLU A 18 -16.99 -0.67 11.38
C GLU A 18 -17.50 -1.34 10.10
N HIS A 19 -17.08 -2.57 9.91
CA HIS A 19 -17.54 -3.44 8.83
C HIS A 19 -17.71 -4.87 9.36
N ILE A 20 -18.85 -5.45 9.14
CA ILE A 20 -19.09 -6.86 9.45
C ILE A 20 -18.83 -7.68 8.19
N ASN A 21 -17.80 -8.52 8.23
CA ASN A 21 -17.53 -9.43 7.13
C ASN A 21 -18.76 -10.30 6.83
N SER A 22 -19.21 -10.32 5.59
CA SER A 22 -20.46 -10.98 5.18
C SER A 22 -20.41 -12.51 5.33
N HIS A 23 -19.23 -13.12 5.30
CA HIS A 23 -19.04 -14.56 5.38
C HIS A 23 -18.85 -15.02 6.84
N ASN A 24 -17.77 -14.61 7.53
CA ASN A 24 -17.45 -15.07 8.88
C ASN A 24 -18.19 -14.30 9.99
N LYS A 25 -18.97 -13.26 9.67
CA LYS A 25 -19.74 -12.41 10.59
C LYS A 25 -18.92 -11.70 11.66
N LYS A 26 -17.60 -11.61 11.49
CA LYS A 26 -16.72 -10.93 12.43
C LYS A 26 -16.59 -9.44 12.09
N LEU A 27 -16.44 -8.64 13.15
CA LEU A 27 -16.16 -7.20 13.04
C LEU A 27 -14.74 -6.98 12.54
N MET A 28 -14.57 -6.04 11.64
CA MET A 28 -13.31 -5.44 11.24
C MET A 28 -13.51 -3.93 11.05
N TYR A 29 -12.44 -3.19 10.90
CA TYR A 29 -12.53 -1.76 10.59
C TYR A 29 -11.87 -1.52 9.25
N GLN A 30 -12.54 -0.77 8.35
CA GLN A 30 -11.96 -0.45 7.04
C GLN A 30 -12.35 0.95 6.59
N ARG A 31 -11.33 1.77 6.34
CA ARG A 31 -11.50 3.10 5.75
C ARG A 31 -10.91 3.13 4.35
N GLU A 32 -11.77 3.38 3.38
CA GLU A 32 -11.35 3.63 2.01
C GLU A 32 -10.61 4.97 1.93
N PHE A 33 -9.40 4.95 1.40
CA PHE A 33 -8.62 6.14 1.11
C PHE A 33 -8.90 6.64 -0.30
N VAL A 34 -8.85 5.75 -1.27
CA VAL A 34 -9.19 6.04 -2.66
C VAL A 34 -9.68 4.78 -3.37
N GLN A 35 -10.66 4.97 -4.25
CA GLN A 35 -11.04 3.98 -5.25
C GLN A 35 -11.03 4.65 -6.62
N VAL A 36 -10.14 4.19 -7.50
CA VAL A 36 -10.11 4.61 -8.90
C VAL A 36 -11.05 3.72 -9.69
N PRO A 37 -12.04 4.27 -10.42
CA PRO A 37 -13.01 3.48 -11.18
C PRO A 37 -12.32 2.46 -12.11
N ASN A 38 -12.69 1.18 -12.00
CA ASN A 38 -12.15 0.05 -12.75
C ASN A 38 -10.63 -0.19 -12.57
N ARG A 39 -10.03 0.35 -11.52
CA ARG A 39 -8.60 0.25 -11.21
C ARG A 39 -8.39 0.06 -9.71
N MET A 40 -7.31 0.59 -9.20
CA MET A 40 -6.81 0.48 -7.84
C MET A 40 -7.80 0.93 -6.75
N LEU A 41 -7.88 0.15 -5.70
CA LEU A 41 -8.44 0.52 -4.40
C LEU A 41 -7.29 0.60 -3.38
N VAL A 42 -7.28 1.64 -2.56
CA VAL A 42 -6.40 1.77 -1.40
C VAL A 42 -7.26 2.02 -0.17
N LYS A 43 -7.06 1.23 0.88
CA LYS A 43 -7.76 1.38 2.15
C LYS A 43 -6.87 1.00 3.33
N ARG A 44 -7.14 1.55 4.51
CA ARG A 44 -6.61 1.05 5.76
C ARG A 44 -7.59 0.06 6.36
N MET A 45 -7.10 -1.06 6.86
CA MET A 45 -7.91 -2.10 7.47
C MET A 45 -7.32 -2.50 8.81
N ILE A 46 -8.20 -2.77 9.79
CA ILE A 46 -7.81 -3.38 11.05
C ILE A 46 -8.60 -4.69 11.20
N TYR A 47 -7.89 -5.77 11.37
CA TYR A 47 -8.42 -7.06 11.78
C TYR A 47 -8.28 -7.15 13.31
N PRO A 48 -9.37 -7.12 14.10
CA PRO A 48 -9.29 -7.40 15.53
C PRO A 48 -8.72 -8.79 15.81
N GLU A 49 -8.18 -8.98 17.02
CA GLU A 49 -7.74 -10.28 17.51
C GLU A 49 -8.75 -11.38 17.19
N GLY A 50 -8.27 -12.52 16.69
CA GLY A 50 -9.06 -13.68 16.29
C GLY A 50 -9.89 -13.51 15.02
N ASN A 51 -9.72 -12.41 14.28
CA ASN A 51 -10.43 -12.21 13.00
C ASN A 51 -9.60 -12.69 11.82
N MET A 52 -9.82 -13.94 11.42
CA MET A 52 -9.29 -14.54 10.19
C MET A 52 -10.34 -14.50 9.09
N ILE A 53 -9.98 -14.01 7.91
CA ILE A 53 -10.73 -14.21 6.68
C ILE A 53 -10.37 -15.59 6.16
N THR A 54 -11.37 -16.46 6.09
CA THR A 54 -11.21 -17.86 5.68
C THR A 54 -10.92 -18.00 4.20
N ASN A 55 -10.74 -19.23 3.72
CA ASN A 55 -10.37 -19.52 2.34
C ASN A 55 -11.20 -18.75 1.32
N HIS A 56 -10.51 -17.93 0.54
CA HIS A 56 -11.10 -17.10 -0.51
C HIS A 56 -10.09 -16.82 -1.62
N GLU A 57 -10.58 -16.29 -2.72
CA GLU A 57 -9.78 -15.70 -3.80
C GLU A 57 -10.39 -14.39 -4.26
N HIS A 58 -9.65 -13.64 -5.06
CA HIS A 58 -10.08 -12.40 -5.69
C HIS A 58 -9.82 -12.44 -7.21
N HIS A 59 -10.68 -11.80 -8.00
CA HIS A 59 -10.44 -11.53 -9.42
C HIS A 59 -9.63 -10.22 -9.61
N CYS A 60 -8.81 -9.90 -8.64
CA CYS A 60 -7.80 -8.85 -8.67
C CYS A 60 -6.56 -9.30 -7.92
N ALA A 61 -5.40 -8.79 -8.31
CA ALA A 61 -4.23 -8.88 -7.45
C ALA A 61 -4.34 -7.85 -6.32
N HIS A 62 -3.90 -8.23 -5.13
CA HIS A 62 -3.98 -7.37 -3.95
C HIS A 62 -2.88 -7.67 -2.94
N GLY A 63 -2.64 -6.75 -2.03
CA GLY A 63 -1.69 -6.99 -0.96
C GLY A 63 -1.78 -6.02 0.19
N ASP A 64 -0.99 -6.32 1.19
CA ASP A 64 -0.97 -5.67 2.47
C ASP A 64 0.44 -5.21 2.83
N PHE A 65 0.56 -3.94 3.20
CA PHE A 65 1.70 -3.43 3.94
C PHE A 65 1.31 -3.41 5.42
N VAL A 66 1.99 -4.20 6.25
CA VAL A 66 1.65 -4.32 7.67
C VAL A 66 2.12 -3.08 8.43
N LEU A 67 1.18 -2.31 8.97
CA LEU A 67 1.43 -1.08 9.74
C LEU A 67 1.68 -1.37 11.21
N LYS A 68 0.99 -2.41 11.77
CA LYS A 68 1.12 -2.83 13.16
C LYS A 68 0.60 -4.26 13.33
N GLY A 69 1.17 -4.99 14.30
CA GLY A 69 0.81 -6.36 14.61
C GLY A 69 1.43 -7.36 13.65
N THR A 70 0.92 -8.61 13.68
CA THR A 70 1.37 -9.71 12.84
C THR A 70 0.19 -10.27 12.05
N MET A 71 0.26 -10.17 10.73
CA MET A 71 -0.74 -10.75 9.83
C MET A 71 -0.36 -12.20 9.52
N HIS A 72 -1.28 -13.12 9.78
CA HIS A 72 -1.14 -14.54 9.48
C HIS A 72 -1.77 -14.86 8.13
N THR A 73 -1.07 -15.60 7.29
CA THR A 73 -1.51 -16.00 5.95
C THR A 73 -1.09 -17.44 5.65
N ASN A 74 -1.61 -18.01 4.55
CA ASN A 74 -1.18 -19.33 4.08
C ASN A 74 0.25 -19.34 3.48
N VAL A 75 0.87 -18.18 3.25
CA VAL A 75 2.25 -18.07 2.72
C VAL A 75 3.25 -17.61 3.78
N GLY A 76 2.81 -17.46 5.03
CA GLY A 76 3.66 -17.07 6.16
C GLY A 76 3.07 -15.95 7.00
N ASP A 77 3.83 -15.55 8.01
CA ASP A 77 3.48 -14.49 8.95
C ASP A 77 4.24 -13.21 8.58
N PHE A 78 3.53 -12.08 8.57
CA PHE A 78 4.07 -10.77 8.20
C PHE A 78 3.89 -9.78 9.36
N GLY A 79 5.00 -9.29 9.89
CA GLY A 79 5.04 -8.30 10.98
C GLY A 79 5.08 -6.86 10.47
N GLN A 80 5.11 -5.92 11.40
CA GLN A 80 5.19 -4.49 11.08
C GLN A 80 6.34 -4.15 10.11
N GLY A 81 6.00 -3.54 8.98
CA GLY A 81 6.92 -3.12 7.92
C GLY A 81 7.13 -4.17 6.83
N ASP A 82 6.56 -5.37 6.98
CA ASP A 82 6.55 -6.39 5.94
C ASP A 82 5.48 -6.09 4.89
N PHE A 83 5.65 -6.65 3.70
CA PHE A 83 4.71 -6.54 2.59
C PHE A 83 4.45 -7.91 1.98
N VAL A 84 3.18 -8.17 1.65
CA VAL A 84 2.76 -9.34 0.88
C VAL A 84 1.82 -8.91 -0.24
N TRP A 85 1.95 -9.54 -1.40
CA TRP A 85 1.09 -9.31 -2.56
C TRP A 85 0.68 -10.63 -3.16
N PHE A 86 -0.61 -10.85 -3.31
CA PHE A 86 -1.22 -12.05 -3.89
C PHE A 86 -1.66 -11.75 -5.33
N LYS A 87 -1.32 -12.65 -6.26
CA LYS A 87 -1.80 -12.57 -7.64
C LYS A 87 -3.28 -12.88 -7.74
N GLU A 88 -3.91 -12.41 -8.79
CA GLU A 88 -5.29 -12.71 -9.12
C GLU A 88 -5.54 -14.23 -9.14
N GLY A 89 -6.67 -14.67 -8.58
CA GLY A 89 -7.08 -16.07 -8.50
C GLY A 89 -6.30 -16.91 -7.48
N TYR A 90 -5.37 -16.31 -6.73
CA TYR A 90 -4.67 -17.04 -5.67
C TYR A 90 -5.62 -17.32 -4.49
N LYS A 91 -5.71 -18.59 -4.10
CA LYS A 91 -6.51 -19.02 -2.96
C LYS A 91 -5.73 -18.79 -1.67
N MET A 92 -6.31 -18.04 -0.75
CA MET A 92 -5.65 -17.64 0.47
C MET A 92 -6.59 -17.59 1.68
N TYR A 93 -5.99 -17.52 2.83
CA TYR A 93 -6.58 -16.99 4.05
C TYR A 93 -5.62 -15.96 4.64
N HIS A 94 -6.13 -14.97 5.33
CA HIS A 94 -5.31 -14.01 6.06
C HIS A 94 -6.09 -13.31 7.17
N GLY A 95 -5.37 -12.72 8.13
CA GLY A 95 -5.98 -11.96 9.21
C GLY A 95 -5.16 -11.96 10.49
N ALA A 96 -5.84 -11.81 11.61
CA ALA A 96 -5.29 -11.69 12.95
C ALA A 96 -5.63 -12.91 13.81
N THR A 97 -4.67 -13.44 14.56
CA THR A 97 -4.87 -14.49 15.56
C THR A 97 -4.80 -13.92 16.98
N ASP A 98 -3.61 -13.67 17.51
CA ASP A 98 -3.36 -13.37 18.92
C ASP A 98 -3.34 -11.87 19.25
N GLU A 99 -3.27 -11.02 18.24
CA GLU A 99 -3.33 -9.57 18.39
C GLU A 99 -4.02 -8.93 17.18
N ALA A 100 -4.49 -7.69 17.34
CA ALA A 100 -5.07 -6.96 16.22
C ALA A 100 -4.00 -6.56 15.20
N VAL A 101 -4.32 -6.66 13.91
CA VAL A 101 -3.45 -6.30 12.79
C VAL A 101 -4.00 -5.09 12.05
N ASP A 102 -3.13 -4.11 11.81
CA ASP A 102 -3.41 -2.89 11.04
C ASP A 102 -2.61 -2.92 9.74
N VAL A 103 -3.28 -2.78 8.62
CA VAL A 103 -2.66 -2.87 7.29
C VAL A 103 -3.09 -1.74 6.36
N LEU A 104 -2.19 -1.37 5.46
CA LEU A 104 -2.52 -0.62 4.25
C LEU A 104 -2.76 -1.64 3.13
N TYR A 105 -4.03 -1.79 2.76
CA TYR A 105 -4.51 -2.73 1.75
C TYR A 105 -4.62 -2.06 0.39
N MET A 106 -4.14 -2.72 -0.65
CA MET A 106 -4.12 -2.20 -2.02
C MET A 106 -4.52 -3.28 -3.01
N THR A 107 -5.21 -2.88 -4.10
CA THR A 107 -5.55 -3.76 -5.23
C THR A 107 -5.12 -3.14 -6.54
N ASN A 108 -4.92 -3.95 -7.59
CA ASN A 108 -4.68 -3.45 -8.95
C ASN A 108 -5.97 -3.19 -9.74
N LYS A 109 -7.10 -3.83 -9.36
CA LYS A 109 -8.43 -3.76 -9.98
C LYS A 109 -9.51 -3.61 -8.91
N PRO A 110 -10.79 -3.40 -9.26
CA PRO A 110 -11.88 -3.41 -8.29
C PRO A 110 -11.90 -4.68 -7.45
N LEU A 111 -12.09 -4.49 -6.15
CA LEU A 111 -12.13 -5.60 -5.20
C LEU A 111 -13.42 -6.40 -5.34
N ASP A 112 -13.28 -7.69 -5.43
CA ASP A 112 -14.32 -8.68 -5.21
C ASP A 112 -13.81 -9.79 -4.27
N MET A 113 -14.65 -10.77 -3.95
CA MET A 113 -14.26 -11.86 -3.06
C MET A 113 -15.11 -13.09 -3.30
N VAL A 114 -14.46 -14.22 -3.54
CA VAL A 114 -15.08 -15.53 -3.69
C VAL A 114 -14.63 -16.43 -2.55
N TYR A 115 -15.56 -16.88 -1.71
CA TYR A 115 -15.28 -17.75 -0.57
C TYR A 115 -15.41 -19.24 -0.94
N TYR A 116 -14.63 -20.08 -0.25
CA TYR A 116 -14.66 -21.53 -0.38
C TYR A 116 -14.94 -22.18 0.99
N ASP A 117 -15.87 -23.13 1.02
CA ASP A 117 -16.23 -23.86 2.24
C ASP A 117 -15.25 -25.00 2.55
N GLU A 118 -14.51 -25.50 1.55
CA GLU A 118 -13.53 -26.58 1.73
C GLU A 118 -12.28 -26.10 2.46
N PRO A 119 -11.72 -26.87 3.38
CA PRO A 119 -10.42 -26.58 3.96
C PRO A 119 -9.37 -26.57 2.84
N TYR A 120 -8.64 -25.47 2.72
CA TYR A 120 -7.56 -25.36 1.76
C TYR A 120 -6.43 -26.32 2.16
N SER A 121 -6.15 -27.33 1.35
CA SER A 121 -4.96 -28.14 1.50
C SER A 121 -3.79 -27.43 0.78
N HIS A 122 -2.70 -27.20 1.50
CA HIS A 122 -1.50 -26.50 1.02
C HIS A 122 -0.71 -27.21 -0.10
N GLU A 123 -1.35 -28.02 -0.93
CA GLU A 123 -0.66 -28.79 -1.98
C GLU A 123 -0.44 -28.05 -3.30
N SER A 124 -0.86 -26.80 -3.44
CA SER A 124 -0.44 -25.99 -4.59
C SER A 124 0.75 -25.12 -4.18
N ASP A 125 1.93 -25.71 -4.23
CA ASP A 125 3.23 -25.03 -4.16
C ASP A 125 3.44 -24.19 -5.43
N ASP A 126 2.64 -23.15 -5.56
CA ASP A 126 2.85 -22.13 -6.57
C ASP A 126 3.57 -20.95 -5.93
N SER A 127 4.87 -21.14 -5.64
CA SER A 127 5.78 -20.13 -5.09
C SER A 127 5.83 -18.83 -5.92
N ASN A 128 5.17 -18.83 -7.10
CA ASN A 128 5.02 -17.67 -7.98
C ASN A 128 3.71 -16.89 -7.76
N SER A 129 2.83 -17.32 -6.87
CA SER A 129 1.50 -16.72 -6.73
C SER A 129 1.43 -15.60 -5.68
N ALA A 130 2.47 -15.43 -4.86
CA ALA A 130 2.59 -14.35 -3.91
C ALA A 130 4.01 -13.74 -3.91
N ILE A 131 4.08 -12.42 -3.73
CA ILE A 131 5.34 -11.69 -3.49
C ILE A 131 5.41 -11.44 -1.99
N CYS A 132 6.41 -12.03 -1.33
CA CYS A 132 6.63 -11.90 0.11
C CYS A 132 7.90 -11.08 0.35
N LEU A 133 7.77 -9.91 0.96
CA LEU A 133 8.88 -8.99 1.22
C LEU A 133 8.95 -8.66 2.72
N PRO A 134 9.56 -9.53 3.55
CA PRO A 134 9.89 -9.19 4.93
C PRO A 134 10.82 -7.96 4.96
N LYS A 135 10.57 -7.02 5.87
CA LYS A 135 11.35 -5.78 5.99
C LYS A 135 12.85 -6.00 6.20
N ASN A 136 13.22 -7.14 6.78
CA ASN A 136 14.60 -7.50 7.05
C ASN A 136 15.27 -8.28 5.90
N SER A 137 14.54 -8.57 4.81
CA SER A 137 15.06 -9.26 3.62
C SER A 137 15.84 -8.33 2.68
N TYR A 138 15.82 -7.02 2.92
CA TYR A 138 16.49 -6.02 2.08
C TYR A 138 16.90 -4.78 2.91
N ASP A 139 17.95 -4.09 2.47
CA ASP A 139 18.26 -2.72 2.92
C ASP A 139 17.85 -1.73 1.81
N MET A 140 17.08 -0.70 2.16
CA MET A 140 16.68 0.34 1.20
C MET A 140 17.87 1.04 0.55
N LYS A 141 19.04 1.09 1.24
CA LYS A 141 20.27 1.68 0.71
C LYS A 141 20.86 0.92 -0.49
N ASP A 142 20.45 -0.34 -0.69
CA ASP A 142 20.85 -1.15 -1.85
C ASP A 142 20.08 -0.76 -3.14
N PHE A 143 19.10 0.13 -3.03
CA PHE A 143 18.25 0.58 -4.14
C PHE A 143 18.37 2.09 -4.40
N PRO A 144 19.59 2.62 -4.63
CA PRO A 144 19.77 4.05 -4.89
C PRO A 144 19.19 4.43 -6.24
N HIS A 145 18.54 5.58 -6.29
CA HIS A 145 18.04 6.21 -7.50
C HIS A 145 18.47 7.66 -7.53
N THR A 146 19.19 8.06 -8.58
CA THR A 146 19.60 9.46 -8.77
C THR A 146 18.53 10.21 -9.55
N ASN A 147 17.94 11.21 -8.91
CA ASN A 147 16.97 12.09 -9.57
C ASN A 147 17.61 12.81 -10.77
N SER A 148 17.01 12.68 -11.94
CA SER A 148 17.58 13.20 -13.20
C SER A 148 17.69 14.74 -13.23
N LYS A 149 16.80 15.46 -12.53
CA LYS A 149 16.76 16.94 -12.48
C LYS A 149 17.70 17.49 -11.40
N THR A 150 17.55 17.01 -10.15
CA THR A 150 18.27 17.54 -8.97
C THR A 150 19.63 16.93 -8.74
N LYS A 151 19.93 15.79 -9.35
CA LYS A 151 21.12 14.95 -9.12
C LYS A 151 21.23 14.43 -7.68
N LYS A 152 20.19 14.60 -6.85
CA LYS A 152 20.15 14.02 -5.49
C LYS A 152 19.78 12.55 -5.56
N THR A 153 20.31 11.76 -4.63
CA THR A 153 19.99 10.34 -4.48
C THR A 153 18.85 10.18 -3.50
N LEU A 154 17.87 9.39 -3.89
CA LEU A 154 16.84 8.81 -3.04
C LEU A 154 16.93 7.29 -3.13
N TYR A 155 16.23 6.57 -2.29
CA TYR A 155 16.22 5.10 -2.32
C TYR A 155 14.82 4.64 -2.66
N GLN A 156 14.67 3.76 -3.68
CA GLN A 156 13.37 3.22 -4.05
C GLN A 156 13.45 1.75 -4.40
N LYS A 157 12.65 0.95 -3.72
CA LYS A 157 12.47 -0.47 -4.00
C LYS A 157 11.08 -0.71 -4.54
N PHE A 158 11.00 -1.26 -5.76
CA PHE A 158 9.75 -1.73 -6.34
C PHE A 158 9.33 -3.02 -5.64
N PHE A 159 8.09 -3.07 -5.17
CA PHE A 159 7.45 -4.22 -4.58
C PHE A 159 6.59 -4.93 -5.62
N VAL A 160 5.85 -4.14 -6.39
CA VAL A 160 4.98 -4.61 -7.47
C VAL A 160 5.11 -3.68 -8.66
N GLU A 161 5.23 -4.29 -9.83
CA GLU A 161 4.97 -3.71 -11.15
C GLU A 161 4.02 -4.68 -11.84
N ASP A 162 2.73 -4.35 -11.80
CA ASP A 162 1.68 -5.24 -12.30
C ASP A 162 1.65 -5.22 -13.83
N GLU A 163 1.87 -6.36 -14.46
CA GLU A 163 2.00 -6.46 -15.92
C GLU A 163 0.70 -6.17 -16.68
N GLU A 164 -0.46 -6.40 -16.05
CA GLU A 164 -1.74 -6.22 -16.69
C GLU A 164 -2.22 -4.77 -16.66
N THR A 165 -2.12 -4.12 -15.49
CA THR A 165 -2.65 -2.76 -15.27
C THR A 165 -1.56 -1.69 -15.31
N GLY A 166 -0.30 -2.10 -15.12
CA GLY A 166 0.84 -1.22 -14.88
C GLY A 166 0.82 -0.57 -13.49
N ALA A 167 -0.09 -1.00 -12.61
CA ALA A 167 -0.11 -0.53 -11.22
C ALA A 167 1.25 -0.77 -10.55
N THR A 168 1.74 0.24 -9.85
CA THR A 168 3.07 0.19 -9.23
C THR A 168 2.95 0.42 -7.74
N ILE A 169 3.59 -0.43 -6.95
CA ILE A 169 3.74 -0.24 -5.51
C ILE A 169 5.23 -0.30 -5.19
N LYS A 170 5.71 0.71 -4.48
CA LYS A 170 7.12 0.78 -4.08
C LYS A 170 7.29 1.51 -2.76
N ARG A 171 8.37 1.22 -2.06
CA ARG A 171 8.83 2.01 -0.92
C ARG A 171 9.85 3.01 -1.38
N ILE A 172 9.76 4.24 -0.89
CA ILE A 172 10.70 5.32 -1.21
C ILE A 172 11.19 5.95 0.09
N ILE A 173 12.52 6.12 0.20
CA ILE A 173 13.12 6.98 1.22
C ILE A 173 13.70 8.20 0.54
N TYR A 174 13.21 9.37 0.93
CA TYR A 174 13.79 10.68 0.60
C TYR A 174 14.74 11.07 1.74
N PRO A 175 16.07 11.09 1.53
CA PRO A 175 16.99 11.65 2.53
C PRO A 175 16.72 13.14 2.76
N ALA A 176 17.08 13.64 3.94
CA ALA A 176 16.97 15.05 4.29
C ALA A 176 17.51 15.96 3.17
N GLY A 177 16.74 16.99 2.83
CA GLY A 177 17.01 17.89 1.71
C GLY A 177 16.73 17.32 0.33
N CYS A 178 16.19 16.11 0.19
CA CYS A 178 15.87 15.51 -1.11
C CYS A 178 14.43 15.87 -1.53
N MET A 179 14.28 16.95 -2.29
CA MET A 179 13.02 17.38 -2.87
C MET A 179 12.96 17.02 -4.35
N ILE A 180 11.84 16.46 -4.79
CA ILE A 180 11.48 16.33 -6.21
C ILE A 180 10.81 17.64 -6.62
N PRO A 181 11.41 18.42 -7.56
CA PRO A 181 10.89 19.73 -7.95
C PRO A 181 9.56 19.58 -8.70
N TRP A 182 8.97 20.71 -9.10
CA TRP A 182 7.70 20.74 -9.82
C TRP A 182 7.68 19.79 -11.02
N HIS A 183 6.68 18.91 -11.04
CA HIS A 183 6.48 17.88 -12.05
C HIS A 183 5.02 17.46 -12.13
N THR A 184 4.72 16.66 -13.14
CA THR A 184 3.44 15.94 -13.31
C THR A 184 3.70 14.47 -13.57
N HIS A 185 2.66 13.63 -13.35
CA HIS A 185 2.60 12.24 -13.77
C HIS A 185 1.41 12.01 -14.70
N THR A 186 1.49 11.04 -15.60
CA THR A 186 0.36 10.63 -16.43
C THR A 186 -0.55 9.62 -15.72
N CYS A 187 -0.12 9.09 -14.57
CA CYS A 187 -0.90 8.20 -13.70
C CYS A 187 -1.48 8.97 -12.49
N ASN A 188 -2.54 8.41 -11.90
CA ASN A 188 -2.89 8.78 -10.53
C ASN A 188 -1.94 8.05 -9.57
N HIS A 189 -1.54 8.71 -8.48
CA HIS A 189 -0.65 8.10 -7.50
C HIS A 189 -0.84 8.67 -6.10
N GLY A 190 -0.42 7.91 -5.10
CA GLY A 190 -0.49 8.27 -3.70
C GLY A 190 0.78 8.00 -2.93
N LEU A 191 0.91 8.69 -1.80
CA LEU A 191 1.98 8.54 -0.83
C LEU A 191 1.35 8.34 0.56
N TYR A 192 1.65 7.22 1.18
CA TYR A 192 1.35 6.98 2.60
C TYR A 192 2.63 7.14 3.39
N VAL A 193 2.63 8.05 4.37
CA VAL A 193 3.84 8.35 5.16
C VAL A 193 4.04 7.29 6.23
N LEU A 194 5.16 6.58 6.17
CA LEU A 194 5.57 5.57 7.15
C LEU A 194 6.40 6.20 8.28
N LYS A 195 7.27 7.17 7.93
CA LYS A 195 8.14 7.86 8.88
C LYS A 195 8.57 9.23 8.34
N GLY A 196 8.83 10.17 9.25
CA GLY A 196 9.28 11.51 8.92
C GLY A 196 8.15 12.43 8.45
N LYS A 197 8.50 13.60 7.92
CA LYS A 197 7.56 14.61 7.46
C LYS A 197 7.71 14.83 5.95
N LEU A 198 6.77 14.33 5.17
CA LEU A 198 6.68 14.57 3.74
C LEU A 198 6.19 16.00 3.47
N VAL A 199 6.98 16.79 2.77
CA VAL A 199 6.64 18.15 2.36
C VAL A 199 6.12 18.13 0.92
N THR A 200 4.98 18.79 0.66
CA THR A 200 4.36 18.91 -0.66
C THR A 200 3.78 20.30 -0.89
N ASN A 201 3.40 20.62 -2.14
CA ASN A 201 2.70 21.88 -2.47
C ASN A 201 1.28 21.97 -1.89
N VAL A 202 0.71 20.87 -1.35
CA VAL A 202 -0.64 20.84 -0.75
C VAL A 202 -0.61 20.66 0.76
N GLY A 203 0.58 20.76 1.36
CA GLY A 203 0.82 20.71 2.80
C GLY A 203 1.83 19.65 3.20
N ASP A 204 2.11 19.59 4.49
CA ASP A 204 3.04 18.64 5.12
C ASP A 204 2.28 17.45 5.67
N PHE A 205 2.84 16.24 5.54
CA PHE A 205 2.22 14.98 5.94
C PHE A 205 3.14 14.20 6.88
N GLY A 206 2.61 13.78 8.04
CA GLY A 206 3.30 12.96 9.04
C GLY A 206 2.94 11.47 8.94
N PRO A 207 3.52 10.62 9.80
CA PRO A 207 3.26 9.18 9.81
C PRO A 207 1.77 8.85 9.92
N GLY A 208 1.29 7.99 9.02
CA GLY A 208 -0.11 7.60 8.91
C GLY A 208 -0.97 8.51 8.04
N ASP A 209 -0.46 9.67 7.61
CA ASP A 209 -1.14 10.53 6.64
C ASP A 209 -1.02 9.94 5.23
N PHE A 210 -2.01 10.26 4.40
CA PHE A 210 -2.07 9.85 3.00
C PHE A 210 -2.44 11.03 2.11
N VAL A 211 -1.75 11.14 0.98
CA VAL A 211 -2.10 12.09 -0.08
C VAL A 211 -2.16 11.37 -1.42
N TRP A 212 -3.19 11.68 -2.21
CA TRP A 212 -3.42 11.13 -3.55
C TRP A 212 -3.52 12.25 -4.55
N PHE A 213 -2.75 12.17 -5.64
CA PHE A 213 -2.75 13.12 -6.74
C PHE A 213 -3.33 12.48 -8.00
N LYS A 214 -4.23 13.19 -8.67
CA LYS A 214 -4.74 12.77 -9.99
C LYS A 214 -3.70 13.00 -11.08
N ALA A 215 -3.80 12.20 -12.13
CA ALA A 215 -3.01 12.37 -13.34
C ALA A 215 -3.04 13.82 -13.84
N GLY A 216 -1.88 14.36 -14.23
CA GLY A 216 -1.71 15.72 -14.70
C GLY A 216 -1.65 16.80 -13.61
N THR A 217 -1.85 16.45 -12.33
CA THR A 217 -1.66 17.42 -11.23
C THR A 217 -0.21 17.88 -11.18
N GLN A 218 0.02 19.19 -11.10
CA GLN A 218 1.34 19.76 -10.87
C GLN A 218 1.67 19.70 -9.37
N MET A 219 2.82 19.16 -9.04
CA MET A 219 3.24 18.97 -7.66
C MET A 219 4.75 19.05 -7.48
N TYR A 220 5.16 19.26 -6.25
CA TYR A 220 6.49 18.94 -5.73
C TYR A 220 6.32 18.16 -4.43
N HIS A 221 7.26 17.30 -4.09
CA HIS A 221 7.26 16.59 -2.83
C HIS A 221 8.64 16.06 -2.46
N GLY A 222 8.85 15.76 -1.17
CA GLY A 222 10.10 15.18 -0.68
C GLY A 222 10.35 15.45 0.79
N ALA A 223 11.62 15.46 1.15
CA ALA A 223 12.11 15.65 2.50
C ALA A 223 12.93 16.95 2.61
N GLU A 224 12.64 17.77 3.62
CA GLU A 224 13.42 18.99 3.92
C GLU A 224 14.44 18.73 5.04
N GLU A 225 14.01 18.59 6.28
CA GLU A 225 14.87 18.59 7.46
C GLU A 225 15.29 17.18 7.92
N GLU A 226 14.48 16.18 7.66
CA GLU A 226 14.69 14.79 8.08
C GLU A 226 14.38 13.81 6.95
N ASP A 227 14.88 12.58 7.07
CA ASP A 227 14.54 11.51 6.11
C ASP A 227 13.05 11.17 6.17
N VAL A 228 12.46 10.99 5.01
CA VAL A 228 11.05 10.62 4.87
C VAL A 228 10.93 9.25 4.19
N ASP A 229 10.18 8.35 4.81
CA ASP A 229 9.89 7.01 4.33
C ASP A 229 8.41 6.91 3.95
N VAL A 230 8.11 6.51 2.74
CA VAL A 230 6.74 6.41 2.23
C VAL A 230 6.49 5.10 1.49
N SER A 231 5.25 4.61 1.57
CA SER A 231 4.71 3.68 0.59
C SER A 231 4.10 4.49 -0.53
N PHE A 232 4.62 4.31 -1.75
CA PHE A 232 4.13 4.93 -2.98
C PHE A 232 3.29 3.91 -3.74
N MET A 233 2.16 4.33 -4.27
CA MET A 233 1.31 3.51 -5.13
C MET A 233 0.77 4.32 -6.30
N SER A 234 0.68 3.70 -7.49
CA SER A 234 0.06 4.29 -8.68
C SER A 234 -0.87 3.30 -9.36
N ASP A 235 -1.91 3.81 -10.01
CA ASP A 235 -2.95 3.00 -10.68
C ASP A 235 -2.57 2.55 -12.10
N SER A 236 -1.43 2.98 -12.59
CA SER A 236 -0.89 2.69 -13.92
C SER A 236 0.61 2.99 -13.94
N PRO A 237 1.33 2.70 -15.04
CA PRO A 237 2.78 2.91 -15.10
C PRO A 237 3.19 4.32 -14.70
N VAL A 238 4.20 4.40 -13.83
CA VAL A 238 4.66 5.69 -13.30
C VAL A 238 5.70 6.32 -14.22
N ASP A 239 5.48 7.56 -14.60
CA ASP A 239 6.41 8.45 -15.29
C ASP A 239 6.71 9.69 -14.43
N ILE A 240 7.56 10.57 -14.87
CA ILE A 240 7.79 11.88 -14.28
C ILE A 240 8.12 12.90 -15.36
N ASN A 241 7.33 13.99 -15.41
CA ASN A 241 7.47 15.06 -16.38
C ASN A 241 7.77 16.37 -15.64
N TYR A 242 9.05 16.78 -15.63
CA TYR A 242 9.47 18.00 -14.95
C TYR A 242 9.00 19.28 -15.68
N LEU A 243 8.63 20.28 -14.89
CA LEU A 243 8.23 21.60 -15.35
C LEU A 243 9.41 22.58 -15.44
#